data_afdeab7d081a499c11bae06453aa08d5
#
_entry.id   afdeab7d081a499c11bae06453aa08d5
#
_cell.length_a   1.000
_cell.length_b   1.000
_cell.length_c   1.000
_cell.angle_alpha   90.00
_cell.angle_beta   90.00
_cell.angle_gamma   90.00
#
_symmetry.space_group_name_H-M   'P 1'
#
loop_
_entity.id
_entity.type
_entity.pdbx_description
1 polymer ?
#
loop_
_entity_poly.entity_id
_entity_poly.type
_entity_poly.pdbx_seq_one_letter_code
_entity_poly.pdbx_strand_id
1 'polypeptide(L)'
;SWEWWHDARLYGVDFRSGYNMDSYKYYIDFASKFGIPYIIMDEGWAKSTRDPYTPNPTINLAELIQYGKERNVKIVLWLTWLAVENNFDLFKTFADWGVAGVKIDFMDRSDQWMVNYYERVAKEAAKHKLFVDFHGSFKPAGLERKYPNVLSYEGVLGMEQGGNCRPANSIYLPFMRNAVGPMDFTPGSMLSAQPEDNRSTRANAMGSGTRAYQMALFVVFESGLQMLADNPVYYYRERPCTEFISSVPVTWDETKVLYAKVGEAVVVARRKGDKWFIGGITNNEGRTINLDLSFLPAGQSFTLTSFEDGINADRQAMDYKQRESKVNNATQL
;
A
#
# COMPACT_ATOMS: atom_id res chain seq x y z
N SER A 1 2.35 -1.02 -7.25
CA SER A 1 1.82 -2.39 -7.28
C SER A 1 2.92 -3.36 -6.86
N TRP A 2 2.56 -4.47 -6.26
CA TRP A 2 3.47 -5.39 -5.58
C TRP A 2 3.06 -6.84 -5.81
N GLU A 3 4.01 -7.74 -6.15
CA GLU A 3 3.71 -9.10 -6.60
C GLU A 3 3.90 -10.19 -5.53
N TRP A 4 4.57 -9.87 -4.42
CA TRP A 4 5.00 -10.86 -3.42
C TRP A 4 3.85 -11.59 -2.73
N TRP A 5 2.80 -10.86 -2.34
CA TRP A 5 1.72 -11.41 -1.51
C TRP A 5 1.02 -12.65 -2.12
N HIS A 6 0.97 -12.75 -3.44
CA HIS A 6 0.40 -13.89 -4.16
C HIS A 6 1.40 -14.54 -5.13
N ASP A 7 2.71 -14.42 -4.86
CA ASP A 7 3.78 -15.17 -5.52
C ASP A 7 3.82 -14.94 -7.05
N ALA A 8 3.61 -13.69 -7.47
CA ALA A 8 3.56 -13.28 -8.88
C ALA A 8 2.63 -14.16 -9.75
N ARG A 9 1.60 -14.76 -9.16
CA ARG A 9 0.67 -15.67 -9.86
C ARG A 9 -0.42 -14.87 -10.55
N LEU A 10 -0.36 -14.86 -11.87
CA LEU A 10 -1.39 -14.31 -12.75
C LEU A 10 -2.16 -15.46 -13.39
N TYR A 11 -3.39 -15.20 -13.80
CA TYR A 11 -4.22 -16.15 -14.55
C TYR A 11 -5.10 -15.41 -15.57
N GLY A 12 -5.58 -16.14 -16.58
CA GLY A 12 -6.27 -15.52 -17.71
C GLY A 12 -5.34 -14.69 -18.58
N VAL A 13 -4.07 -15.05 -18.62
CA VAL A 13 -2.99 -14.46 -19.44
C VAL A 13 -2.42 -15.51 -20.39
N ASP A 14 -1.87 -15.08 -21.52
CA ASP A 14 -1.35 -15.97 -22.57
C ASP A 14 0.15 -16.31 -22.39
N PHE A 15 0.63 -16.23 -21.15
CA PHE A 15 2.02 -16.57 -20.80
C PHE A 15 2.07 -17.28 -19.45
N ARG A 16 3.19 -17.95 -19.16
CA ARG A 16 3.44 -18.56 -17.85
C ARG A 16 3.81 -17.46 -16.83
N SER A 17 2.97 -17.27 -15.82
CA SER A 17 3.22 -16.30 -14.76
C SER A 17 4.33 -16.73 -13.80
N GLY A 18 4.92 -15.77 -13.11
CA GLY A 18 6.02 -15.93 -12.15
C GLY A 18 7.00 -14.77 -12.22
N TYR A 19 8.19 -14.95 -11.65
CA TYR A 19 9.26 -13.93 -11.67
C TYR A 19 9.95 -13.93 -13.03
N ASN A 20 9.31 -13.32 -14.04
CA ASN A 20 9.78 -13.27 -15.41
C ASN A 20 9.33 -11.98 -16.13
N MET A 21 9.90 -11.77 -17.32
CA MET A 21 9.67 -10.56 -18.11
C MET A 21 8.19 -10.28 -18.39
N ASP A 22 7.43 -11.30 -18.80
CA ASP A 22 6.04 -11.11 -19.20
C ASP A 22 5.16 -10.71 -18.02
N SER A 23 5.37 -11.33 -16.85
CA SER A 23 4.67 -10.97 -15.62
C SER A 23 4.98 -9.54 -15.21
N TYR A 24 6.25 -9.14 -15.15
CA TYR A 24 6.61 -7.77 -14.76
C TYR A 24 6.12 -6.72 -15.77
N LYS A 25 6.14 -7.02 -17.08
CA LYS A 25 5.52 -6.15 -18.09
C LYS A 25 4.00 -6.00 -17.84
N TYR A 26 3.32 -7.08 -17.47
CA TYR A 26 1.89 -7.03 -17.12
C TYR A 26 1.62 -6.15 -15.90
N TYR A 27 2.47 -6.22 -14.85
CA TYR A 27 2.40 -5.33 -13.69
C TYR A 27 2.66 -3.87 -14.08
N ILE A 28 3.63 -3.60 -14.95
CA ILE A 28 3.93 -2.25 -15.44
C ILE A 28 2.76 -1.70 -16.26
N ASP A 29 2.17 -2.49 -17.15
CA ASP A 29 1.01 -2.09 -17.97
C ASP A 29 -0.22 -1.80 -17.09
N PHE A 30 -0.44 -2.62 -16.07
CA PHE A 30 -1.47 -2.38 -15.05
C PHE A 30 -1.21 -1.05 -14.31
N ALA A 31 -0.03 -0.85 -13.80
CA ALA A 31 0.34 0.36 -13.08
C ALA A 31 0.18 1.61 -13.97
N SER A 32 0.65 1.56 -15.20
CA SER A 32 0.50 2.63 -16.19
C SER A 32 -0.97 2.97 -16.45
N LYS A 33 -1.82 1.95 -16.65
CA LYS A 33 -3.24 2.14 -16.95
C LYS A 33 -4.01 2.87 -15.85
N PHE A 34 -3.66 2.61 -14.59
CA PHE A 34 -4.33 3.22 -13.43
C PHE A 34 -3.55 4.39 -12.82
N GLY A 35 -2.47 4.87 -13.46
CA GLY A 35 -1.67 5.99 -12.97
C GLY A 35 -0.88 5.68 -11.69
N ILE A 36 -0.60 4.41 -11.43
CA ILE A 36 0.21 3.95 -10.29
C ILE A 36 1.68 4.18 -10.65
N PRO A 37 2.42 5.00 -9.86
CA PRO A 37 3.76 5.46 -10.28
C PRO A 37 4.86 4.42 -10.15
N TYR A 38 4.63 3.34 -9.38
CA TYR A 38 5.67 2.37 -9.05
C TYR A 38 5.18 0.92 -9.14
N ILE A 39 6.09 0.02 -9.54
CA ILE A 39 6.01 -1.40 -9.19
C ILE A 39 7.16 -1.73 -8.24
N ILE A 40 6.91 -2.61 -7.28
CA ILE A 40 7.95 -3.20 -6.44
C ILE A 40 8.25 -4.59 -6.98
N MET A 41 9.50 -4.82 -7.30
CA MET A 41 10.03 -6.15 -7.59
C MET A 41 10.62 -6.68 -6.29
N ASP A 42 9.88 -7.59 -5.65
CA ASP A 42 10.20 -8.14 -4.33
C ASP A 42 11.21 -9.30 -4.42
N GLU A 43 11.37 -10.12 -3.38
CA GLU A 43 12.27 -11.27 -3.40
C GLU A 43 12.04 -12.13 -4.65
N GLY A 44 13.11 -12.45 -5.36
CA GLY A 44 13.05 -13.21 -6.62
C GLY A 44 13.46 -12.41 -7.85
N TRP A 45 13.52 -11.07 -7.79
CA TRP A 45 14.06 -10.28 -8.89
C TRP A 45 15.57 -10.48 -9.11
N ALA A 46 16.32 -10.71 -8.01
CA ALA A 46 17.74 -11.02 -8.04
C ALA A 46 17.99 -12.54 -8.00
N LYS A 47 19.10 -12.96 -8.52
CA LYS A 47 19.56 -14.36 -8.50
C LYS A 47 19.72 -14.90 -7.08
N SER A 48 20.04 -14.05 -6.13
CA SER A 48 20.26 -14.38 -4.74
C SER A 48 19.95 -13.17 -3.85
N THR A 49 19.40 -13.42 -2.68
CA THR A 49 19.15 -12.38 -1.65
C THR A 49 20.44 -11.75 -1.09
N ARG A 50 21.62 -12.28 -1.45
CA ARG A 50 22.92 -11.78 -1.03
C ARG A 50 23.67 -11.01 -2.13
N ASP A 51 23.23 -11.15 -3.38
CA ASP A 51 23.84 -10.50 -4.54
C ASP A 51 22.86 -9.45 -5.11
N PRO A 52 23.04 -8.17 -4.79
CA PRO A 52 22.15 -7.11 -5.24
C PRO A 52 22.43 -6.63 -6.66
N TYR A 53 23.41 -7.21 -7.36
CA TYR A 53 23.84 -6.74 -8.67
C TYR A 53 23.46 -7.65 -9.83
N THR A 54 23.14 -8.92 -9.54
CA THR A 54 22.84 -9.91 -10.57
C THR A 54 21.33 -10.21 -10.59
N PRO A 55 20.58 -9.75 -11.61
CA PRO A 55 19.19 -10.13 -11.78
C PRO A 55 19.00 -11.64 -11.93
N ASN A 56 17.81 -12.11 -11.60
CA ASN A 56 17.38 -13.46 -11.92
C ASN A 56 17.56 -13.71 -13.44
N PRO A 57 18.08 -14.87 -13.88
CA PRO A 57 18.30 -15.15 -15.31
C PRO A 57 17.08 -15.01 -16.21
N THR A 58 15.87 -15.08 -15.64
CA THR A 58 14.60 -14.87 -16.37
C THR A 58 14.19 -13.40 -16.52
N ILE A 59 15.00 -12.48 -15.98
CA ILE A 59 14.69 -11.05 -15.89
C ILE A 59 15.82 -10.24 -16.55
N ASN A 60 15.46 -9.45 -17.56
CA ASN A 60 16.29 -8.37 -18.07
C ASN A 60 15.87 -7.05 -17.39
N LEU A 61 16.52 -6.72 -16.27
CA LEU A 61 16.17 -5.56 -15.45
C LEU A 61 16.29 -4.23 -16.24
N ALA A 62 17.32 -4.09 -17.07
CA ALA A 62 17.52 -2.88 -17.87
C ALA A 62 16.36 -2.66 -18.86
N GLU A 63 15.89 -3.73 -19.49
CA GLU A 63 14.72 -3.69 -20.38
C GLU A 63 13.43 -3.35 -19.61
N LEU A 64 13.22 -3.91 -18.41
CA LEU A 64 12.05 -3.59 -17.59
C LEU A 64 12.05 -2.13 -17.12
N ILE A 65 13.21 -1.60 -16.73
CA ILE A 65 13.34 -0.18 -16.36
C ILE A 65 13.00 0.73 -17.54
N GLN A 66 13.51 0.41 -18.73
CA GLN A 66 13.19 1.17 -19.94
C GLN A 66 11.70 1.05 -20.30
N TYR A 67 11.14 -0.17 -20.23
CA TYR A 67 9.72 -0.42 -20.49
C TYR A 67 8.80 0.36 -19.53
N GLY A 68 9.17 0.41 -18.25
CA GLY A 68 8.47 1.20 -17.24
C GLY A 68 8.58 2.70 -17.51
N LYS A 69 9.77 3.21 -17.84
CA LYS A 69 10.01 4.61 -18.19
C LYS A 69 9.11 5.09 -19.34
N GLU A 70 8.95 4.30 -20.37
CA GLU A 70 8.07 4.59 -21.52
C GLU A 70 6.59 4.67 -21.14
N ARG A 71 6.22 4.09 -19.98
CA ARG A 71 4.85 4.03 -19.42
C ARG A 71 4.64 4.89 -18.19
N ASN A 72 5.61 5.74 -17.83
CA ASN A 72 5.60 6.54 -16.61
C ASN A 72 5.50 5.71 -15.33
N VAL A 73 6.01 4.49 -15.33
CA VAL A 73 6.10 3.61 -14.17
C VAL A 73 7.56 3.37 -13.83
N LYS A 74 7.91 3.54 -12.57
CA LYS A 74 9.27 3.33 -12.09
C LYS A 74 9.37 2.04 -11.28
N ILE A 75 10.57 1.50 -11.19
CA ILE A 75 10.85 0.24 -10.48
C ILE A 75 11.47 0.53 -9.11
N VAL A 76 11.02 -0.20 -8.10
CA VAL A 76 11.59 -0.29 -6.76
C VAL A 76 12.09 -1.71 -6.56
N LEU A 77 13.27 -1.88 -5.98
CA LEU A 77 13.90 -3.19 -5.78
C LEU A 77 13.94 -3.55 -4.30
N TRP A 78 13.53 -4.78 -4.00
CA TRP A 78 13.63 -5.36 -2.68
C TRP A 78 15.04 -5.89 -2.39
N LEU A 79 15.49 -5.75 -1.14
CA LEU A 79 16.81 -6.16 -0.66
C LEU A 79 16.74 -6.63 0.79
N THR A 80 17.60 -7.57 1.17
CA THR A 80 17.86 -7.80 2.60
C THR A 80 18.76 -6.70 3.16
N TRP A 81 18.59 -6.34 4.44
CA TRP A 81 19.45 -5.36 5.09
C TRP A 81 20.95 -5.75 5.04
N LEU A 82 21.25 -7.07 5.12
CA LEU A 82 22.61 -7.57 5.08
C LEU A 82 23.24 -7.44 3.70
N ALA A 83 22.48 -7.62 2.63
CA ALA A 83 22.95 -7.36 1.27
C ALA A 83 23.33 -5.89 1.08
N VAL A 84 22.53 -4.97 1.64
CA VAL A 84 22.83 -3.54 1.64
C VAL A 84 24.07 -3.22 2.45
N GLU A 85 24.20 -3.74 3.67
CA GLU A 85 25.36 -3.47 4.55
C GLU A 85 26.68 -3.93 3.92
N ASN A 86 26.66 -5.06 3.24
CA ASN A 86 27.85 -5.60 2.58
C ASN A 86 28.18 -4.90 1.23
N ASN A 87 27.24 -4.11 0.66
CA ASN A 87 27.37 -3.51 -0.67
C ASN A 87 26.81 -2.09 -0.69
N PHE A 88 27.29 -1.22 0.18
CA PHE A 88 26.70 0.12 0.38
C PHE A 88 26.79 1.05 -0.85
N ASP A 89 27.66 0.73 -1.80
CA ASP A 89 27.77 1.38 -3.11
C ASP A 89 26.61 1.07 -4.07
N LEU A 90 25.75 0.09 -3.72
CA LEU A 90 24.58 -0.28 -4.53
C LEU A 90 23.63 0.91 -4.78
N PHE A 91 23.53 1.88 -3.84
CA PHE A 91 22.65 3.04 -4.02
C PHE A 91 23.05 3.85 -5.26
N LYS A 92 24.35 4.05 -5.47
CA LYS A 92 24.84 4.70 -6.70
C LYS A 92 24.50 3.85 -7.93
N THR A 93 24.79 2.56 -7.88
CA THR A 93 24.54 1.64 -8.99
C THR A 93 23.08 1.61 -9.40
N PHE A 94 22.17 1.54 -8.42
CA PHE A 94 20.72 1.51 -8.66
C PHE A 94 20.21 2.85 -9.24
N ALA A 95 20.75 3.97 -8.76
CA ALA A 95 20.45 5.27 -9.35
C ALA A 95 20.91 5.36 -10.80
N ASP A 96 22.11 4.86 -11.10
CA ASP A 96 22.64 4.80 -12.46
C ASP A 96 21.80 3.86 -13.37
N TRP A 97 21.24 2.80 -12.85
CA TRP A 97 20.28 1.95 -13.57
C TRP A 97 18.94 2.61 -13.82
N GLY A 98 18.56 3.62 -13.02
CA GLY A 98 17.27 4.30 -13.11
C GLY A 98 16.19 3.74 -12.18
N VAL A 99 16.58 2.99 -11.14
CA VAL A 99 15.72 2.54 -10.05
C VAL A 99 15.25 3.75 -9.25
N ALA A 100 14.00 3.74 -8.77
CA ALA A 100 13.41 4.88 -8.06
C ALA A 100 13.61 4.80 -6.54
N GLY A 101 13.71 3.61 -6.00
CA GLY A 101 13.81 3.39 -4.56
C GLY A 101 14.11 1.94 -4.21
N VAL A 102 14.23 1.68 -2.94
CA VAL A 102 14.51 0.35 -2.39
C VAL A 102 13.55 0.01 -1.25
N LYS A 103 13.11 -1.25 -1.22
CA LYS A 103 12.45 -1.89 -0.09
C LYS A 103 13.50 -2.75 0.62
N ILE A 104 13.86 -2.39 1.86
CA ILE A 104 14.94 -3.07 2.61
C ILE A 104 14.31 -3.82 3.77
N ASP A 105 14.60 -5.10 3.87
CA ASP A 105 13.88 -6.05 4.72
C ASP A 105 14.77 -6.82 5.69
N PHE A 106 14.10 -7.47 6.67
CA PHE A 106 14.65 -8.41 7.64
C PHE A 106 15.60 -7.79 8.67
N MET A 107 15.44 -6.51 9.03
CA MET A 107 16.21 -5.93 10.12
C MET A 107 15.92 -6.61 11.45
N ASP A 108 14.64 -6.87 11.77
CA ASP A 108 14.12 -7.65 12.92
C ASP A 108 14.76 -7.33 14.29
N ARG A 109 15.32 -6.13 14.42
CA ARG A 109 16.00 -5.67 15.62
C ARG A 109 15.96 -4.15 15.72
N SER A 110 16.12 -3.62 16.95
CA SER A 110 16.05 -2.20 17.27
C SER A 110 17.13 -1.71 18.23
N ASP A 111 18.25 -2.43 18.28
CA ASP A 111 19.41 -1.99 19.05
C ASP A 111 20.11 -0.78 18.42
N GLN A 112 21.00 -0.13 19.16
CA GLN A 112 21.65 1.10 18.75
C GLN A 112 22.38 0.99 17.40
N TRP A 113 22.98 -0.16 17.11
CA TRP A 113 23.67 -0.36 15.84
C TRP A 113 22.68 -0.34 14.68
N MET A 114 21.57 -1.05 14.81
CA MET A 114 20.54 -1.10 13.78
C MET A 114 19.85 0.26 13.61
N VAL A 115 19.56 0.99 14.69
CA VAL A 115 19.02 2.36 14.61
C VAL A 115 19.95 3.27 13.81
N ASN A 116 21.25 3.18 14.03
CA ASN A 116 22.26 3.91 13.26
C ASN A 116 22.33 3.44 11.78
N TYR A 117 22.08 2.16 11.53
CA TYR A 117 22.00 1.61 10.16
C TYR A 117 20.87 2.27 9.37
N TYR A 118 19.67 2.39 9.92
CA TYR A 118 18.55 3.09 9.25
C TYR A 118 18.94 4.51 8.82
N GLU A 119 19.62 5.25 9.69
CA GLU A 119 20.05 6.60 9.35
C GLU A 119 21.13 6.61 8.26
N ARG A 120 22.10 5.70 8.30
CA ARG A 120 23.13 5.57 7.26
C ARG A 120 22.52 5.27 5.90
N VAL A 121 21.56 4.32 5.85
CA VAL A 121 20.81 3.98 4.63
C VAL A 121 20.03 5.17 4.10
N ALA A 122 19.23 5.81 4.94
CA ALA A 122 18.41 6.96 4.55
C ALA A 122 19.28 8.08 3.94
N LYS A 123 20.39 8.40 4.60
CA LYS A 123 21.36 9.42 4.15
C LYS A 123 22.00 9.05 2.81
N GLU A 124 22.44 7.80 2.64
CA GLU A 124 23.10 7.38 1.41
C GLU A 124 22.10 7.31 0.24
N ALA A 125 20.93 6.73 0.43
CA ALA A 125 19.87 6.71 -0.56
C ALA A 125 19.47 8.13 -1.02
N ALA A 126 19.38 9.08 -0.07
CA ALA A 126 19.08 10.49 -0.38
C ALA A 126 20.10 11.14 -1.31
N LYS A 127 21.42 10.86 -1.13
CA LYS A 127 22.47 11.38 -2.01
C LYS A 127 22.25 10.98 -3.47
N HIS A 128 21.69 9.80 -3.67
CA HIS A 128 21.43 9.23 -5.00
C HIS A 128 19.97 9.41 -5.45
N LYS A 129 19.16 10.19 -4.71
CA LYS A 129 17.75 10.48 -5.00
C LYS A 129 16.87 9.23 -5.04
N LEU A 130 17.21 8.23 -4.24
CA LEU A 130 16.41 7.03 -4.02
C LEU A 130 15.57 7.20 -2.76
N PHE A 131 14.32 6.73 -2.82
CA PHE A 131 13.53 6.59 -1.62
C PHE A 131 13.70 5.21 -0.98
N VAL A 132 13.27 5.09 0.27
CA VAL A 132 13.40 3.86 1.06
C VAL A 132 12.06 3.52 1.69
N ASP A 133 11.70 2.24 1.63
CA ASP A 133 10.69 1.58 2.42
C ASP A 133 11.37 0.51 3.28
N PHE A 134 11.19 0.56 4.61
CA PHE A 134 11.80 -0.38 5.53
C PHE A 134 10.81 -1.46 5.94
N HIS A 135 11.13 -2.73 5.66
CA HIS A 135 10.37 -3.91 6.04
C HIS A 135 11.13 -4.76 7.08
N GLY A 136 10.43 -5.66 7.79
CA GLY A 136 11.01 -6.33 8.95
C GLY A 136 11.57 -5.30 9.95
N SER A 137 10.93 -4.17 10.08
CA SER A 137 11.44 -2.97 10.76
C SER A 137 10.71 -2.71 12.07
N PHE A 138 11.35 -1.95 12.97
CA PHE A 138 10.62 -1.37 14.10
C PHE A 138 9.79 -0.15 13.63
N LYS A 139 8.90 0.32 14.52
CA LYS A 139 8.08 1.52 14.25
C LYS A 139 8.93 2.76 14.03
N PRO A 140 8.47 3.77 13.26
CA PRO A 140 9.17 5.04 13.08
C PRO A 140 9.50 5.75 14.39
N ALA A 141 10.61 6.50 14.35
CA ALA A 141 11.07 7.33 15.47
C ALA A 141 11.46 8.75 14.98
N GLY A 142 10.85 9.23 13.89
CA GLY A 142 11.07 10.57 13.35
C GLY A 142 12.21 10.68 12.34
N LEU A 143 12.79 9.57 11.90
CA LEU A 143 13.85 9.57 10.87
C LEU A 143 13.35 10.18 9.54
N GLU A 144 12.11 9.93 9.17
CA GLU A 144 11.43 10.47 7.98
C GLU A 144 11.34 12.01 7.98
N ARG A 145 11.39 12.64 9.14
CA ARG A 145 11.45 14.11 9.26
C ARG A 145 12.84 14.66 8.94
N LYS A 146 13.88 13.89 9.25
CA LYS A 146 15.26 14.24 8.91
C LYS A 146 15.62 13.86 7.48
N TYR A 147 15.10 12.73 7.02
CA TYR A 147 15.33 12.16 5.69
C TYR A 147 13.98 11.86 5.02
N PRO A 148 13.37 12.85 4.33
CA PRO A 148 12.04 12.69 3.72
C PRO A 148 11.98 11.67 2.58
N ASN A 149 13.11 11.14 2.15
CA ASN A 149 13.18 10.02 1.22
C ASN A 149 12.85 8.66 1.88
N VAL A 150 12.70 8.58 3.19
CA VAL A 150 12.13 7.42 3.88
C VAL A 150 10.62 7.58 3.85
N LEU A 151 9.95 6.81 2.99
CA LEU A 151 8.52 6.98 2.71
C LEU A 151 7.64 6.15 3.61
N SER A 152 8.08 4.95 3.99
CA SER A 152 7.29 4.04 4.81
C SER A 152 8.15 3.07 5.60
N TYR A 153 7.51 2.42 6.58
CA TYR A 153 8.07 1.37 7.41
C TYR A 153 6.99 0.32 7.64
N GLU A 154 7.34 -0.96 7.65
CA GLU A 154 6.40 -1.97 8.12
C GLU A 154 6.11 -1.75 9.61
N GLY A 155 6.88 -2.28 10.52
CA GLY A 155 6.73 -2.15 11.97
C GLY A 155 5.29 -2.32 12.46
N VAL A 156 4.52 -3.22 11.85
CA VAL A 156 3.08 -3.45 12.04
C VAL A 156 2.71 -4.87 11.64
N LEU A 157 1.66 -5.43 12.23
CA LEU A 157 1.02 -6.63 11.72
C LEU A 157 0.10 -6.22 10.55
N GLY A 158 0.65 -6.19 9.33
CA GLY A 158 -0.04 -5.78 8.12
C GLY A 158 -0.81 -6.92 7.44
N MET A 159 -1.46 -6.61 6.32
CA MET A 159 -2.25 -7.60 5.58
C MET A 159 -1.40 -8.73 5.01
N GLU A 160 -0.12 -8.50 4.77
CA GLU A 160 0.84 -9.53 4.35
C GLU A 160 0.83 -10.75 5.28
N GLN A 161 0.53 -10.56 6.56
CA GLN A 161 0.46 -11.61 7.57
C GLN A 161 -0.83 -12.47 7.47
N GLY A 162 -1.62 -12.27 6.43
CA GLY A 162 -2.79 -13.07 6.08
C GLY A 162 -3.89 -13.03 7.13
N GLY A 163 -4.46 -14.19 7.45
CA GLY A 163 -5.59 -14.33 8.38
C GLY A 163 -5.34 -13.86 9.82
N ASN A 164 -4.09 -13.59 10.19
CA ASN A 164 -3.74 -12.99 11.49
C ASN A 164 -4.02 -11.49 11.53
N CYS A 165 -4.03 -10.82 10.38
CA CYS A 165 -4.37 -9.40 10.27
C CYS A 165 -5.88 -9.23 10.13
N ARG A 166 -6.56 -8.86 11.22
CA ARG A 166 -8.03 -8.75 11.31
C ARG A 166 -8.46 -7.31 11.57
N PRO A 167 -9.67 -6.89 11.14
CA PRO A 167 -10.20 -5.56 11.44
C PRO A 167 -10.18 -5.21 12.94
N ALA A 168 -10.48 -6.19 13.81
CA ALA A 168 -10.43 -6.02 15.27
C ALA A 168 -9.03 -5.69 15.82
N ASN A 169 -7.96 -6.03 15.11
CA ASN A 169 -6.60 -5.63 15.44
C ASN A 169 -6.24 -4.31 14.76
N SER A 170 -6.60 -4.17 13.48
CA SER A 170 -6.20 -3.02 12.66
C SER A 170 -6.87 -1.72 13.09
N ILE A 171 -8.02 -1.79 13.79
CA ILE A 171 -8.72 -0.61 14.32
C ILE A 171 -7.90 0.20 15.32
N TYR A 172 -6.90 -0.38 15.97
CA TYR A 172 -6.00 0.32 16.89
C TYR A 172 -4.89 1.09 16.16
N LEU A 173 -4.57 0.73 14.94
CA LEU A 173 -3.39 1.25 14.23
C LEU A 173 -3.43 2.76 13.97
N PRO A 174 -4.57 3.40 13.62
CA PRO A 174 -4.64 4.85 13.48
C PRO A 174 -4.25 5.59 14.75
N PHE A 175 -4.58 5.03 15.92
CA PHE A 175 -4.36 5.65 17.23
C PHE A 175 -2.96 5.39 17.79
N MET A 176 -2.36 4.26 17.45
CA MET A 176 -1.09 3.81 18.03
C MET A 176 0.06 3.89 17.03
N ARG A 177 -0.10 3.22 15.89
CA ARG A 177 0.98 3.02 14.93
C ARG A 177 1.18 4.24 14.02
N ASN A 178 0.11 4.79 13.44
CA ASN A 178 0.20 6.01 12.64
C ASN A 178 0.46 7.28 13.48
N ALA A 179 0.23 7.24 14.79
CA ALA A 179 0.61 8.34 15.68
C ALA A 179 2.12 8.60 15.72
N VAL A 180 2.94 7.60 15.38
CA VAL A 180 4.41 7.71 15.38
C VAL A 180 5.01 7.82 13.97
N GLY A 181 4.20 7.69 12.92
CA GLY A 181 4.64 7.87 11.53
C GLY A 181 3.97 6.92 10.53
N PRO A 182 4.40 6.98 9.27
CA PRO A 182 3.83 6.18 8.18
C PRO A 182 4.02 4.68 8.40
N MET A 183 3.15 3.87 7.79
CA MET A 183 3.29 2.40 7.83
C MET A 183 2.98 1.77 6.48
N ASP A 184 3.76 0.74 6.13
CA ASP A 184 3.45 -0.16 5.04
C ASP A 184 2.59 -1.32 5.56
N PHE A 185 1.27 -1.14 5.50
CA PHE A 185 0.27 -2.13 5.92
C PHE A 185 -0.04 -3.15 4.83
N THR A 186 0.39 -2.89 3.61
CA THR A 186 0.10 -3.69 2.41
C THR A 186 -1.41 -3.90 2.14
N PRO A 187 -2.24 -2.82 2.09
CA PRO A 187 -3.68 -2.93 1.90
C PRO A 187 -4.08 -3.24 0.45
N GLY A 188 -5.38 -3.39 0.22
CA GLY A 188 -5.96 -3.37 -1.13
C GLY A 188 -6.43 -4.72 -1.65
N SER A 189 -6.63 -5.70 -0.79
CA SER A 189 -7.18 -6.98 -1.20
C SER A 189 -8.57 -6.82 -1.84
N MET A 190 -8.71 -7.25 -3.07
CA MET A 190 -10.00 -7.38 -3.77
C MET A 190 -10.64 -8.74 -3.50
N LEU A 191 -9.82 -9.76 -3.27
CA LEU A 191 -10.26 -11.06 -2.78
C LEU A 191 -10.25 -11.05 -1.24
N SER A 192 -11.41 -10.80 -0.65
CA SER A 192 -11.58 -10.64 0.80
C SER A 192 -12.53 -11.68 1.38
N ALA A 193 -12.30 -12.08 2.63
CA ALA A 193 -13.15 -12.97 3.37
C ALA A 193 -13.35 -12.46 4.80
N GLN A 194 -14.46 -12.83 5.43
CA GLN A 194 -14.63 -12.63 6.86
C GLN A 194 -13.58 -13.46 7.61
N PRO A 195 -13.12 -13.02 8.80
CA PRO A 195 -12.01 -13.67 9.51
C PRO A 195 -12.20 -15.19 9.73
N GLU A 196 -13.44 -15.64 9.91
CA GLU A 196 -13.80 -17.03 10.14
C GLU A 196 -13.70 -17.89 8.87
N ASP A 197 -13.91 -17.27 7.71
CA ASP A 197 -13.90 -17.91 6.39
C ASP A 197 -12.58 -17.70 5.63
N ASN A 198 -11.66 -16.92 6.19
CA ASN A 198 -10.39 -16.64 5.54
C ASN A 198 -9.55 -17.92 5.40
N ARG A 199 -9.24 -18.26 4.16
CA ARG A 199 -8.43 -19.42 3.78
C ARG A 199 -7.29 -19.00 2.86
N SER A 200 -6.65 -17.88 3.21
CA SER A 200 -5.57 -17.30 2.44
C SER A 200 -4.44 -18.31 2.20
N THR A 201 -4.02 -18.41 0.97
CA THR A 201 -2.83 -19.16 0.52
C THR A 201 -2.06 -18.30 -0.48
N ARG A 202 -0.79 -18.62 -0.76
CA ARG A 202 -0.05 -17.88 -1.80
C ARG A 202 -0.70 -17.94 -3.19
N ALA A 203 -1.50 -18.97 -3.48
CA ALA A 203 -2.24 -19.07 -4.75
C ALA A 203 -3.51 -18.23 -4.76
N ASN A 204 -4.16 -18.08 -3.58
CA ASN A 204 -5.38 -17.30 -3.37
C ASN A 204 -5.19 -16.48 -2.10
N ALA A 205 -4.32 -15.48 -2.18
CA ALA A 205 -4.10 -14.57 -1.08
C ALA A 205 -5.39 -13.76 -0.83
N MET A 206 -5.84 -13.70 0.43
CA MET A 206 -7.09 -13.08 0.84
C MET A 206 -6.87 -12.10 1.98
N GLY A 207 -7.45 -10.91 1.86
CA GLY A 207 -7.58 -9.99 2.99
C GLY A 207 -8.66 -10.43 3.96
N SER A 208 -8.49 -10.13 5.25
CA SER A 208 -9.55 -10.27 6.25
C SER A 208 -10.38 -9.00 6.34
N GLY A 209 -11.69 -9.15 6.51
CA GLY A 209 -12.67 -8.07 6.49
C GLY A 209 -13.25 -7.83 5.10
N THR A 210 -14.05 -6.79 4.96
CA THR A 210 -14.78 -6.52 3.72
C THR A 210 -13.90 -5.84 2.65
N ARG A 211 -14.34 -5.90 1.39
CA ARG A 211 -13.69 -5.15 0.31
C ARG A 211 -13.77 -3.64 0.54
N ALA A 212 -14.93 -3.13 1.01
CA ALA A 212 -15.07 -1.71 1.34
C ALA A 212 -14.11 -1.30 2.48
N TYR A 213 -13.93 -2.16 3.48
CA TYR A 213 -12.89 -1.97 4.51
C TYR A 213 -11.48 -1.85 3.89
N GLN A 214 -11.10 -2.76 2.99
CA GLN A 214 -9.79 -2.71 2.32
C GLN A 214 -9.58 -1.40 1.55
N MET A 215 -10.64 -0.88 0.91
CA MET A 215 -10.59 0.42 0.22
C MET A 215 -10.46 1.58 1.20
N ALA A 216 -11.18 1.55 2.32
CA ALA A 216 -11.14 2.60 3.34
C ALA A 216 -9.74 2.75 3.98
N LEU A 217 -8.96 1.67 4.04
CA LEU A 217 -7.59 1.70 4.59
C LEU A 217 -6.67 2.69 3.86
N PHE A 218 -6.85 2.89 2.54
CA PHE A 218 -6.08 3.88 1.78
C PHE A 218 -6.31 5.32 2.21
N VAL A 219 -7.47 5.60 2.81
CA VAL A 219 -7.80 6.91 3.34
C VAL A 219 -7.46 7.02 4.82
N VAL A 220 -7.71 5.96 5.60
CA VAL A 220 -7.54 5.97 7.06
C VAL A 220 -6.08 5.86 7.46
N PHE A 221 -5.32 4.97 6.83
CA PHE A 221 -3.92 4.77 7.16
C PHE A 221 -3.02 5.78 6.43
N GLU A 222 -1.91 6.12 7.07
CA GLU A 222 -0.92 7.04 6.51
C GLU A 222 0.32 6.26 6.06
N SER A 223 0.67 6.44 4.81
CA SER A 223 1.91 5.93 4.21
C SER A 223 2.32 6.82 3.04
N GLY A 224 3.59 7.14 2.94
CA GLY A 224 4.14 7.84 1.77
C GLY A 224 4.27 6.95 0.54
N LEU A 225 4.17 5.63 0.74
CA LEU A 225 4.17 4.61 -0.31
C LEU A 225 3.04 3.61 0.00
N GLN A 226 1.85 3.85 -0.53
CA GLN A 226 0.70 2.95 -0.36
C GLN A 226 0.81 1.77 -1.32
N MET A 227 0.78 0.57 -0.75
CA MET A 227 0.86 -0.67 -1.51
C MET A 227 -0.50 -1.04 -2.12
N LEU A 228 -0.53 -1.44 -3.40
CA LEU A 228 -1.62 -2.21 -3.98
C LEU A 228 -1.16 -3.67 -4.00
N ALA A 229 -1.55 -4.40 -2.97
CA ALA A 229 -0.96 -5.71 -2.68
C ALA A 229 -1.59 -6.87 -3.47
N ASP A 230 -2.81 -6.68 -3.98
CA ASP A 230 -3.50 -7.76 -4.69
C ASP A 230 -3.03 -7.92 -6.14
N ASN A 231 -3.47 -9.00 -6.73
CA ASN A 231 -3.19 -9.40 -8.10
C ASN A 231 -3.82 -8.41 -9.11
N PRO A 232 -3.09 -7.89 -10.10
CA PRO A 232 -3.64 -7.06 -11.15
C PRO A 232 -4.88 -7.64 -11.84
N VAL A 233 -5.02 -8.97 -11.93
CA VAL A 233 -6.21 -9.61 -12.52
C VAL A 233 -7.47 -9.28 -11.70
N TYR A 234 -7.38 -9.29 -10.37
CA TYR A 234 -8.50 -8.89 -9.52
C TYR A 234 -8.80 -7.40 -9.60
N TYR A 235 -7.78 -6.56 -9.66
CA TYR A 235 -7.92 -5.12 -9.87
C TYR A 235 -8.59 -4.78 -11.20
N TYR A 236 -8.28 -5.50 -12.28
CA TYR A 236 -8.97 -5.32 -13.57
C TYR A 236 -10.45 -5.73 -13.51
N ARG A 237 -10.80 -6.78 -12.76
CA ARG A 237 -12.18 -7.23 -12.56
C ARG A 237 -13.00 -6.24 -11.72
N GLU A 238 -12.37 -5.69 -10.70
CA GLU A 238 -12.98 -4.73 -9.77
C GLU A 238 -12.55 -3.30 -10.10
N ARG A 239 -12.73 -2.94 -11.37
CA ARG A 239 -12.27 -1.67 -11.91
C ARG A 239 -12.74 -0.45 -11.12
N PRO A 240 -14.02 -0.32 -10.67
CA PRO A 240 -14.45 0.84 -9.88
C PRO A 240 -13.67 0.97 -8.56
N CYS A 241 -13.43 -0.14 -7.87
CA CYS A 241 -12.62 -0.17 -6.64
C CYS A 241 -11.19 0.26 -6.92
N THR A 242 -10.59 -0.23 -8.01
CA THR A 242 -9.22 0.08 -8.41
C THR A 242 -9.07 1.56 -8.80
N GLU A 243 -10.02 2.12 -9.55
CA GLU A 243 -10.05 3.55 -9.89
C GLU A 243 -10.15 4.43 -8.64
N PHE A 244 -10.93 4.02 -7.64
CA PHE A 244 -10.97 4.71 -6.36
C PHE A 244 -9.61 4.63 -5.66
N ILE A 245 -9.08 3.44 -5.41
CA ILE A 245 -7.81 3.24 -4.68
C ILE A 245 -6.68 4.02 -5.34
N SER A 246 -6.54 3.93 -6.67
CA SER A 246 -5.47 4.63 -7.40
C SER A 246 -5.64 6.16 -7.42
N SER A 247 -6.84 6.67 -7.15
CA SER A 247 -7.12 8.10 -7.03
C SER A 247 -6.78 8.69 -5.66
N VAL A 248 -6.63 7.84 -4.64
CA VAL A 248 -6.33 8.29 -3.27
C VAL A 248 -4.89 8.78 -3.18
N PRO A 249 -4.65 10.05 -2.80
CA PRO A 249 -3.29 10.57 -2.70
C PRO A 249 -2.57 10.05 -1.43
N VAL A 250 -1.25 10.10 -1.44
CA VAL A 250 -0.40 9.72 -0.29
C VAL A 250 0.02 10.93 0.57
N THR A 251 -0.36 12.14 0.16
CA THR A 251 -0.12 13.38 0.90
C THR A 251 -1.38 14.23 0.96
N TRP A 252 -1.63 14.87 2.08
CA TRP A 252 -2.86 15.56 2.37
C TRP A 252 -2.63 17.01 2.70
N ASP A 253 -3.53 17.90 2.24
CA ASP A 253 -3.51 19.32 2.59
C ASP A 253 -4.25 19.58 3.91
N GLU A 254 -5.22 18.72 4.24
CA GLU A 254 -6.02 18.81 5.46
C GLU A 254 -6.53 17.44 5.89
N THR A 255 -6.59 17.21 7.20
CA THR A 255 -7.20 16.01 7.79
C THR A 255 -8.13 16.40 8.91
N LYS A 256 -9.37 15.89 8.89
CA LYS A 256 -10.37 16.04 9.94
C LYS A 256 -10.77 14.68 10.47
N VAL A 257 -10.84 14.55 11.78
CA VAL A 257 -11.39 13.36 12.43
C VAL A 257 -12.88 13.61 12.65
N LEU A 258 -13.72 12.86 11.94
CA LEU A 258 -15.17 12.98 12.04
C LEU A 258 -15.74 12.13 13.19
N TYR A 259 -15.12 10.98 13.44
CA TYR A 259 -15.45 10.11 14.56
C TYR A 259 -14.18 9.32 14.97
N ALA A 260 -13.97 9.15 16.26
CA ALA A 260 -12.87 8.32 16.76
C ALA A 260 -13.18 7.76 18.14
N LYS A 261 -13.17 6.43 18.23
CA LYS A 261 -13.25 5.69 19.49
C LYS A 261 -12.35 4.48 19.43
N VAL A 262 -11.33 4.48 20.26
CA VAL A 262 -10.28 3.44 20.28
C VAL A 262 -10.90 2.05 20.44
N GLY A 263 -10.52 1.12 19.57
CA GLY A 263 -11.01 -0.26 19.56
C GLY A 263 -12.42 -0.43 18.98
N GLU A 264 -13.10 0.65 18.59
CA GLU A 264 -14.45 0.58 18.05
C GLU A 264 -14.53 1.04 16.60
N ALA A 265 -14.26 2.32 16.33
CA ALA A 265 -14.33 2.87 14.99
C ALA A 265 -13.51 4.16 14.82
N VAL A 266 -13.13 4.46 13.60
CA VAL A 266 -12.54 5.74 13.21
C VAL A 266 -13.08 6.15 11.84
N VAL A 267 -13.44 7.42 11.70
CA VAL A 267 -13.80 8.04 10.42
C VAL A 267 -12.99 9.32 10.26
N VAL A 268 -12.29 9.43 9.15
CA VAL A 268 -11.50 10.61 8.80
C VAL A 268 -11.96 11.17 7.45
N ALA A 269 -11.92 12.50 7.32
CA ALA A 269 -12.04 13.19 6.05
C ALA A 269 -10.71 13.87 5.74
N ARG A 270 -10.18 13.64 4.56
CA ARG A 270 -8.88 14.16 4.11
C ARG A 270 -9.03 14.89 2.78
N ARG A 271 -8.37 16.03 2.64
CA ARG A 271 -8.44 16.86 1.43
C ARG A 271 -7.11 16.89 0.70
N LYS A 272 -7.22 16.83 -0.63
CA LYS A 272 -6.13 17.14 -1.54
C LYS A 272 -6.65 18.02 -2.69
N GLY A 273 -6.14 19.24 -2.79
CA GLY A 273 -6.71 20.23 -3.72
C GLY A 273 -8.20 20.45 -3.43
N ASP A 274 -9.03 20.27 -4.43
CA ASP A 274 -10.49 20.44 -4.33
C ASP A 274 -11.26 19.15 -3.98
N LYS A 275 -10.54 18.02 -3.82
CA LYS A 275 -11.15 16.73 -3.55
C LYS A 275 -11.05 16.37 -2.08
N TRP A 276 -12.17 15.86 -1.55
CA TRP A 276 -12.23 15.24 -0.24
C TRP A 276 -12.37 13.71 -0.36
N PHE A 277 -11.71 13.01 0.54
CA PHE A 277 -11.78 11.56 0.69
C PHE A 277 -12.19 11.25 2.11
N ILE A 278 -13.26 10.48 2.28
CA ILE A 278 -13.73 10.03 3.60
C ILE A 278 -13.46 8.52 3.70
N GLY A 279 -12.78 8.11 4.75
CA GLY A 279 -12.54 6.71 5.08
C GLY A 279 -13.05 6.40 6.47
N GLY A 280 -13.82 5.33 6.59
CA GLY A 280 -14.33 4.84 7.87
C GLY A 280 -14.08 3.35 8.03
N ILE A 281 -13.54 2.96 9.18
CA ILE A 281 -13.35 1.55 9.55
C ILE A 281 -13.88 1.29 10.95
N THR A 282 -14.32 0.08 11.19
CA THR A 282 -14.83 -0.41 12.48
C THR A 282 -14.18 -1.74 12.84
N ASN A 283 -14.34 -2.16 14.09
CA ASN A 283 -14.06 -3.54 14.49
C ASN A 283 -15.11 -4.49 13.88
N ASN A 284 -15.28 -5.69 14.41
CA ASN A 284 -16.22 -6.71 13.89
C ASN A 284 -17.69 -6.37 14.18
N GLU A 285 -17.98 -5.27 14.87
CA GLU A 285 -19.35 -4.87 15.20
C GLU A 285 -19.86 -3.79 14.25
N GLY A 286 -21.05 -3.98 13.68
CA GLY A 286 -21.76 -2.98 12.88
C GLY A 286 -22.18 -1.79 13.72
N ARG A 287 -22.07 -0.57 13.18
CA ARG A 287 -22.43 0.71 13.82
C ARG A 287 -23.08 1.66 12.84
N THR A 288 -23.96 2.51 13.39
CA THR A 288 -24.41 3.69 12.69
C THR A 288 -23.65 4.90 13.25
N ILE A 289 -23.00 5.65 12.38
CA ILE A 289 -22.27 6.87 12.72
C ILE A 289 -22.81 7.97 11.84
N ASN A 290 -23.40 9.00 12.45
CA ASN A 290 -23.86 10.18 11.72
C ASN A 290 -22.66 11.09 11.43
N LEU A 291 -22.47 11.42 10.16
CA LEU A 291 -21.36 12.26 9.71
C LEU A 291 -21.87 13.64 9.32
N ASP A 292 -21.33 14.65 9.96
CA ASP A 292 -21.58 16.06 9.63
C ASP A 292 -20.59 16.51 8.54
N LEU A 293 -21.13 16.96 7.41
CA LEU A 293 -20.33 17.49 6.30
C LEU A 293 -20.12 19.01 6.35
N SER A 294 -20.34 19.65 7.49
CA SER A 294 -20.15 21.10 7.68
C SER A 294 -18.74 21.62 7.35
N PHE A 295 -17.75 20.72 7.24
CA PHE A 295 -16.40 21.06 6.80
C PHE A 295 -16.28 21.34 5.30
N LEU A 296 -17.29 20.99 4.49
CA LEU A 296 -17.31 21.33 3.07
C LEU A 296 -17.55 22.85 2.88
N PRO A 297 -16.97 23.46 1.84
CA PRO A 297 -17.20 24.86 1.54
C PRO A 297 -18.68 25.22 1.40
N ALA A 298 -19.11 26.28 2.09
CA ALA A 298 -20.48 26.76 2.04
C ALA A 298 -20.87 27.24 0.63
N GLY A 299 -22.12 27.01 0.22
CA GLY A 299 -22.64 27.41 -1.06
C GLY A 299 -22.18 26.57 -2.25
N GLN A 300 -21.43 25.50 -2.01
CA GLN A 300 -21.00 24.56 -3.05
C GLN A 300 -21.72 23.23 -2.93
N SER A 301 -21.93 22.58 -4.08
CA SER A 301 -22.48 21.24 -4.18
C SER A 301 -21.41 20.30 -4.71
N PHE A 302 -21.28 19.13 -4.09
CA PHE A 302 -20.33 18.09 -4.43
C PHE A 302 -21.05 16.84 -4.91
N THR A 303 -20.40 16.07 -5.78
CA THR A 303 -20.81 14.69 -6.06
C THR A 303 -20.06 13.79 -5.09
N LEU A 304 -20.81 13.08 -4.25
CA LEU A 304 -20.29 12.01 -3.40
C LEU A 304 -20.42 10.69 -4.12
N THR A 305 -19.30 9.99 -4.33
CA THR A 305 -19.27 8.59 -4.72
C THR A 305 -18.89 7.77 -3.49
N SER A 306 -19.78 6.92 -3.01
CA SER A 306 -19.54 6.04 -1.88
C SER A 306 -19.36 4.59 -2.29
N PHE A 307 -18.50 3.88 -1.55
CA PHE A 307 -18.33 2.42 -1.58
C PHE A 307 -18.65 1.92 -0.18
N GLU A 308 -19.69 1.11 -0.08
CA GLU A 308 -20.26 0.67 1.18
C GLU A 308 -20.35 -0.86 1.20
N ASP A 309 -20.31 -1.46 2.37
CA ASP A 309 -20.60 -2.88 2.51
C ASP A 309 -21.99 -3.21 1.93
N GLY A 310 -22.04 -4.28 1.14
CA GLY A 310 -23.29 -4.80 0.62
C GLY A 310 -24.10 -5.48 1.72
N ILE A 311 -25.38 -5.78 1.43
CA ILE A 311 -26.31 -6.38 2.40
C ILE A 311 -25.85 -7.76 2.88
N ASN A 312 -25.01 -8.47 2.10
CA ASN A 312 -24.50 -9.78 2.45
C ASN A 312 -23.01 -9.74 2.84
N ALA A 313 -22.43 -8.58 3.11
CA ALA A 313 -21.01 -8.45 3.40
C ALA A 313 -20.56 -9.22 4.65
N ASP A 314 -21.46 -9.46 5.59
CA ASP A 314 -21.26 -10.33 6.77
C ASP A 314 -20.99 -11.80 6.41
N ARG A 315 -21.50 -12.26 5.26
CA ARG A 315 -21.36 -13.63 4.75
C ARG A 315 -20.48 -13.71 3.51
N GLN A 316 -20.42 -12.64 2.72
CA GLN A 316 -19.66 -12.51 1.50
C GLN A 316 -18.90 -11.18 1.55
N ALA A 317 -17.70 -11.21 2.11
CA ALA A 317 -16.90 -10.01 2.40
C ALA A 317 -16.59 -9.16 1.16
N MET A 318 -16.72 -9.72 -0.04
CA MET A 318 -16.55 -9.00 -1.31
C MET A 318 -17.81 -8.25 -1.76
N ASP A 319 -18.96 -8.45 -1.09
CA ASP A 319 -20.21 -7.75 -1.43
C ASP A 319 -20.11 -6.28 -1.06
N TYR A 320 -20.26 -5.41 -2.05
CA TYR A 320 -20.23 -3.95 -1.85
C TYR A 320 -21.25 -3.26 -2.73
N LYS A 321 -21.57 -2.02 -2.37
CA LYS A 321 -22.42 -1.13 -3.19
C LYS A 321 -21.66 0.14 -3.51
N GLN A 322 -21.74 0.56 -4.76
CA GLN A 322 -21.34 1.90 -5.18
C GLN A 322 -22.57 2.76 -5.37
N ARG A 323 -22.56 3.99 -4.84
CA ARG A 323 -23.64 4.96 -4.98
C ARG A 323 -23.10 6.33 -5.31
N GLU A 324 -23.94 7.14 -5.96
CA GLU A 324 -23.69 8.55 -6.18
C GLU A 324 -24.83 9.39 -5.60
N SER A 325 -24.47 10.49 -4.98
CA SER A 325 -25.43 11.47 -4.45
C SER A 325 -24.87 12.89 -4.53
N LYS A 326 -25.74 13.89 -4.42
CA LYS A 326 -25.32 15.27 -4.27
C LYS A 326 -25.33 15.65 -2.80
N VAL A 327 -24.25 16.27 -2.37
CA VAL A 327 -24.06 16.69 -0.98
C VAL A 327 -23.55 18.13 -0.91
N ASN A 328 -23.73 18.76 0.22
CA ASN A 328 -23.17 20.07 0.55
C ASN A 328 -22.85 20.15 2.05
N ASN A 329 -22.44 21.31 2.53
CA ASN A 329 -22.07 21.52 3.93
C ASN A 329 -23.22 21.42 4.94
N ALA A 330 -24.49 21.31 4.51
CA ALA A 330 -25.63 21.05 5.38
C ALA A 330 -26.09 19.59 5.39
N THR A 331 -25.40 18.73 4.61
CA THR A 331 -25.74 17.31 4.52
C THR A 331 -25.24 16.55 5.75
N GLN A 332 -26.13 15.69 6.27
CA GLN A 332 -25.81 14.66 7.28
C GLN A 332 -25.80 13.29 6.57
N LEU A 333 -24.79 12.48 6.78
CA LEU A 333 -24.65 11.13 6.23
C LEU A 333 -24.78 10.09 7.31
#